data_9ad87c6ddf513f898095890cc74d0bbf
#
_entry.id   9ad87c6ddf513f898095890cc74d0bbf
#
_cell.length_a   1.000
_cell.length_b   1.000
_cell.length_c   1.000
_cell.angle_alpha   90.00
_cell.angle_beta   90.00
_cell.angle_gamma   90.00
#
_symmetry.space_group_name_H-M   'P 1'
#
loop_
_entity.id
_entity.type
_entity.pdbx_description
1 polymer ?
#
loop_
_entity_poly.entity_id
_entity_poly.type
_entity_poly.pdbx_seq_one_letter_code
_entity_poly.pdbx_strand_id
1 'polypeptide(L)'
;MRVLPAVLCALALCAACSEPPQKEIDRAQGALDAAKAAGADQYAPEAYTAATSALQQAHDAVAQRDYRLALSRAVDANERALEAAREAANGAARARSEAEAALPPAEASLQQLRTKLRAAEAARVPSIQLASARRTAANAQRALQEARKGIGAGRYLAASAALKDLPARIGVEMKAIDQAIAARGTRRRR
;
A
#
# COMPACT_ATOMS: atom_id res chain seq x y z
N MET A 1 42.20 -53.97 -31.27
CA MET A 1 41.92 -52.59 -31.57
C MET A 1 40.43 -52.36 -31.94
N ARG A 2 39.50 -52.73 -31.06
CA ARG A 2 38.02 -52.63 -31.31
C ARG A 2 37.25 -51.93 -30.19
N VAL A 3 37.91 -51.32 -29.20
CA VAL A 3 37.30 -50.61 -28.04
C VAL A 3 37.20 -49.11 -28.22
N LEU A 4 37.90 -48.52 -29.20
CA LEU A 4 37.89 -47.05 -29.41
C LEU A 4 36.52 -46.49 -29.84
N PRO A 5 35.72 -47.16 -30.73
CA PRO A 5 34.42 -46.60 -31.13
C PRO A 5 33.36 -46.68 -30.00
N ALA A 6 33.46 -47.65 -29.07
CA ALA A 6 32.55 -47.77 -27.95
C ALA A 6 32.72 -46.68 -26.91
N VAL A 7 33.94 -46.21 -26.67
CA VAL A 7 34.25 -45.12 -25.74
C VAL A 7 33.76 -43.77 -26.31
N LEU A 8 33.89 -43.55 -27.62
CA LEU A 8 33.41 -42.33 -28.28
C LEU A 8 31.89 -42.22 -28.26
N CYS A 9 31.16 -43.34 -28.40
CA CYS A 9 29.69 -43.34 -28.27
C CYS A 9 29.21 -43.11 -26.82
N ALA A 10 29.95 -43.58 -25.82
CA ALA A 10 29.60 -43.36 -24.41
C ALA A 10 29.79 -41.88 -23.99
N LEU A 11 30.78 -41.17 -24.54
CA LEU A 11 30.95 -39.75 -24.30
C LEU A 11 29.86 -38.86 -24.99
N ALA A 12 29.37 -39.29 -26.14
CA ALA A 12 28.31 -38.55 -26.85
C ALA A 12 26.93 -38.63 -26.16
N LEU A 13 26.66 -39.64 -25.35
CA LEU A 13 25.43 -39.81 -24.59
C LEU A 13 25.37 -38.99 -23.31
N CYS A 14 26.53 -38.51 -22.78
CA CYS A 14 26.58 -37.60 -21.65
C CYS A 14 26.32 -36.13 -22.01
N ALA A 15 26.29 -35.80 -23.30
CA ALA A 15 25.88 -34.47 -23.79
C ALA A 15 24.36 -34.41 -24.05
N ALA A 16 23.55 -35.25 -23.37
CA ALA A 16 22.10 -35.10 -23.36
C ALA A 16 21.76 -33.76 -22.75
N CYS A 17 21.60 -32.78 -23.60
CA CYS A 17 21.30 -31.38 -23.37
C CYS A 17 20.21 -31.26 -22.30
N SER A 18 20.59 -30.82 -21.11
CA SER A 18 19.60 -30.23 -20.23
C SER A 18 19.10 -28.97 -20.92
N GLU A 19 17.85 -28.98 -21.33
CA GLU A 19 17.17 -27.84 -21.92
C GLU A 19 16.93 -26.79 -20.83
N PRO A 20 17.04 -25.48 -21.12
CA PRO A 20 16.70 -24.44 -20.17
C PRO A 20 15.26 -24.64 -19.66
N PRO A 21 14.97 -24.46 -18.36
CA PRO A 21 13.64 -24.65 -17.76
C PRO A 21 12.71 -23.47 -18.09
N GLN A 22 12.52 -23.22 -19.40
CA GLN A 22 11.79 -22.04 -19.87
C GLN A 22 10.34 -22.02 -19.41
N LYS A 23 9.68 -23.20 -19.36
CA LYS A 23 8.28 -23.32 -18.92
C LYS A 23 8.08 -22.89 -17.46
N GLU A 24 9.03 -23.26 -16.59
CA GLU A 24 8.99 -22.92 -15.17
C GLU A 24 9.29 -21.43 -14.94
N ILE A 25 10.21 -20.87 -15.72
CA ILE A 25 10.52 -19.44 -15.71
C ILE A 25 9.30 -18.63 -16.19
N ASP A 26 8.68 -19.03 -17.30
CA ASP A 26 7.48 -18.37 -17.82
C ASP A 26 6.31 -18.45 -16.82
N ARG A 27 6.17 -19.59 -16.13
CA ARG A 27 5.18 -19.77 -15.07
C ARG A 27 5.46 -18.84 -13.88
N ALA A 28 6.71 -18.71 -13.46
CA ALA A 28 7.11 -17.83 -12.37
C ALA A 28 6.88 -16.35 -12.74
N GLN A 29 7.20 -15.98 -14.00
CA GLN A 29 6.92 -14.65 -14.52
C GLN A 29 5.41 -14.36 -14.50
N GLY A 30 4.59 -15.28 -14.99
CA GLY A 30 3.13 -15.13 -14.99
C GLY A 30 2.55 -15.01 -13.55
N ALA A 31 3.09 -15.77 -12.59
CA ALA A 31 2.69 -15.65 -11.19
C ALA A 31 3.10 -14.29 -10.60
N LEU A 32 4.28 -13.78 -10.96
CA LEU A 32 4.76 -12.47 -10.51
C LEU A 32 3.91 -11.33 -11.09
N ASP A 33 3.52 -11.43 -12.36
CA ASP A 33 2.63 -10.46 -13.01
C ASP A 33 1.23 -10.48 -12.36
N ALA A 34 0.72 -11.66 -12.02
CA ALA A 34 -0.53 -11.82 -11.29
C ALA A 34 -0.45 -11.23 -9.87
N ALA A 35 0.68 -11.43 -9.15
CA ALA A 35 0.92 -10.83 -7.85
C ALA A 35 0.93 -9.30 -7.93
N LYS A 36 1.59 -8.75 -8.95
CA LYS A 36 1.60 -7.30 -9.20
C LYS A 36 0.20 -6.76 -9.50
N ALA A 37 -0.56 -7.47 -10.35
CA ALA A 37 -1.96 -7.11 -10.64
C ALA A 37 -2.86 -7.16 -9.39
N ALA A 38 -2.54 -8.03 -8.42
CA ALA A 38 -3.18 -8.05 -7.09
C ALA A 38 -2.69 -6.94 -6.15
N GLY A 39 -1.74 -6.09 -6.57
CA GLY A 39 -1.19 -5.00 -5.79
C GLY A 39 -0.09 -5.42 -4.81
N ALA A 40 0.63 -6.50 -5.09
CA ALA A 40 1.68 -7.00 -4.19
C ALA A 40 2.82 -6.00 -3.98
N ASP A 41 3.10 -5.17 -4.96
CA ASP A 41 4.06 -4.06 -4.87
C ASP A 41 3.68 -3.01 -3.82
N GLN A 42 2.38 -2.87 -3.50
CA GLN A 42 1.86 -1.91 -2.53
C GLN A 42 1.52 -2.55 -1.18
N TYR A 43 0.91 -3.74 -1.19
CA TYR A 43 0.33 -4.37 -0.01
C TYR A 43 1.20 -5.50 0.58
N ALA A 44 2.17 -6.02 -0.19
CA ALA A 44 3.12 -7.06 0.22
C ALA A 44 4.51 -6.83 -0.42
N PRO A 45 5.12 -5.62 -0.27
CA PRO A 45 6.33 -5.25 -1.01
C PRO A 45 7.53 -6.16 -0.73
N GLU A 46 7.66 -6.67 0.49
CA GLU A 46 8.75 -7.57 0.87
C GLU A 46 8.64 -8.92 0.15
N ALA A 47 7.45 -9.53 0.18
CA ALA A 47 7.19 -10.81 -0.49
C ALA A 47 7.32 -10.67 -2.02
N TYR A 48 6.82 -9.56 -2.59
CA TYR A 48 6.97 -9.27 -4.03
C TYR A 48 8.42 -9.09 -4.44
N THR A 49 9.22 -8.38 -3.64
CA THR A 49 10.67 -8.20 -3.88
C THR A 49 11.41 -9.53 -3.79
N ALA A 50 11.07 -10.38 -2.82
CA ALA A 50 11.67 -11.71 -2.69
C ALA A 50 11.37 -12.60 -3.90
N ALA A 51 10.13 -12.59 -4.41
CA ALA A 51 9.73 -13.30 -5.61
C ALA A 51 10.48 -12.81 -6.85
N THR A 52 10.58 -11.48 -7.03
CA THR A 52 11.31 -10.85 -8.13
C THR A 52 12.79 -11.24 -8.10
N SER A 53 13.40 -11.22 -6.91
CA SER A 53 14.80 -11.62 -6.74
C SER A 53 15.03 -13.10 -7.06
N ALA A 54 14.13 -13.98 -6.67
CA ALA A 54 14.23 -15.41 -6.98
C ALA A 54 14.12 -15.66 -8.50
N LEU A 55 13.24 -14.95 -9.20
CA LEU A 55 13.13 -15.03 -10.66
C LEU A 55 14.40 -14.53 -11.36
N GLN A 56 14.98 -13.43 -10.88
CA GLN A 56 16.26 -12.94 -11.41
C GLN A 56 17.36 -13.98 -11.24
N GLN A 57 17.44 -14.63 -10.07
CA GLN A 57 18.40 -15.72 -9.84
C GLN A 57 18.19 -16.91 -10.78
N ALA A 58 16.93 -17.20 -11.17
CA ALA A 58 16.67 -18.23 -12.19
C ALA A 58 17.26 -17.85 -13.56
N HIS A 59 17.07 -16.58 -13.98
CA HIS A 59 17.66 -16.10 -15.24
C HIS A 59 19.19 -16.09 -15.20
N ASP A 60 19.78 -15.69 -14.09
CA ASP A 60 21.25 -15.68 -13.90
C ASP A 60 21.82 -17.12 -13.99
N ALA A 61 21.13 -18.10 -13.41
CA ALA A 61 21.52 -19.50 -13.49
C ALA A 61 21.41 -20.07 -14.92
N VAL A 62 20.40 -19.63 -15.70
CA VAL A 62 20.32 -19.96 -17.15
C VAL A 62 21.52 -19.41 -17.91
N ALA A 63 21.90 -18.15 -17.64
CA ALA A 63 23.07 -17.54 -18.27
C ALA A 63 24.38 -18.28 -17.95
N GLN A 64 24.47 -18.87 -16.76
CA GLN A 64 25.60 -19.71 -16.32
C GLN A 64 25.48 -21.17 -16.80
N ARG A 65 24.41 -21.52 -17.52
CA ARG A 65 24.05 -22.88 -17.96
C ARG A 65 23.88 -23.89 -16.82
N ASP A 66 23.63 -23.42 -15.59
CA ASP A 66 23.21 -24.26 -14.47
C ASP A 66 21.67 -24.40 -14.48
N TYR A 67 21.20 -25.26 -15.39
CA TYR A 67 19.74 -25.45 -15.58
C TYR A 67 19.07 -26.14 -14.41
N ARG A 68 19.82 -26.88 -13.57
CA ARG A 68 19.27 -27.47 -12.35
C ARG A 68 19.01 -26.38 -11.31
N LEU A 69 19.95 -25.45 -11.13
CA LEU A 69 19.75 -24.32 -10.26
C LEU A 69 18.65 -23.39 -10.80
N ALA A 70 18.65 -23.13 -12.12
CA ALA A 70 17.63 -22.32 -12.77
C ALA A 70 16.22 -22.88 -12.52
N LEU A 71 16.01 -24.20 -12.66
CA LEU A 71 14.75 -24.86 -12.37
C LEU A 71 14.33 -24.65 -10.91
N SER A 72 15.26 -24.89 -9.96
CA SER A 72 15.00 -24.72 -8.53
C SER A 72 14.60 -23.28 -8.20
N ARG A 73 15.30 -22.28 -8.77
CA ARG A 73 14.99 -20.86 -8.56
C ARG A 73 13.68 -20.43 -9.21
N ALA A 74 13.35 -20.95 -10.37
CA ALA A 74 12.07 -20.67 -11.03
C ALA A 74 10.88 -21.22 -10.22
N VAL A 75 11.01 -22.42 -9.66
CA VAL A 75 9.98 -23.00 -8.78
C VAL A 75 9.83 -22.15 -7.50
N ASP A 76 10.93 -21.80 -6.84
CA ASP A 76 10.95 -20.91 -5.65
C ASP A 76 10.32 -19.54 -5.97
N ALA A 77 10.65 -18.94 -7.13
CA ALA A 77 10.08 -17.68 -7.57
C ALA A 77 8.55 -17.76 -7.77
N ASN A 78 8.07 -18.86 -8.38
CA ASN A 78 6.64 -19.10 -8.57
C ASN A 78 5.91 -19.23 -7.22
N GLU A 79 6.45 -19.99 -6.28
CA GLU A 79 5.87 -20.16 -4.95
C GLU A 79 5.80 -18.83 -4.17
N ARG A 80 6.90 -18.07 -4.18
CA ARG A 80 6.96 -16.73 -3.56
C ARG A 80 6.00 -15.73 -4.21
N ALA A 81 5.85 -15.77 -5.53
CA ALA A 81 4.91 -14.90 -6.22
C ALA A 81 3.45 -15.21 -5.85
N LEU A 82 3.10 -16.50 -5.72
CA LEU A 82 1.77 -16.91 -5.25
C LEU A 82 1.52 -16.48 -3.80
N GLU A 83 2.53 -16.55 -2.94
CA GLU A 83 2.43 -16.07 -1.57
C GLU A 83 2.28 -14.55 -1.52
N ALA A 84 3.10 -13.81 -2.29
CA ALA A 84 2.98 -12.36 -2.41
C ALA A 84 1.57 -11.92 -2.86
N ALA A 85 0.94 -12.66 -3.79
CA ALA A 85 -0.43 -12.38 -4.21
C ALA A 85 -1.45 -12.59 -3.07
N ARG A 86 -1.28 -13.64 -2.25
CA ARG A 86 -2.14 -13.91 -1.08
C ARG A 86 -1.96 -12.84 0.00
N GLU A 87 -0.71 -12.49 0.30
CA GLU A 87 -0.40 -11.42 1.26
C GLU A 87 -0.95 -10.07 0.80
N ALA A 88 -0.86 -9.77 -0.50
CA ALA A 88 -1.41 -8.56 -1.10
C ALA A 88 -2.93 -8.49 -0.91
N ALA A 89 -3.65 -9.59 -1.17
CA ALA A 89 -5.10 -9.64 -0.98
C ALA A 89 -5.48 -9.39 0.50
N ASN A 90 -4.76 -10.00 1.44
CA ASN A 90 -4.95 -9.80 2.87
C ASN A 90 -4.59 -8.36 3.30
N GLY A 91 -3.50 -7.81 2.77
CA GLY A 91 -3.06 -6.44 3.00
C GLY A 91 -4.08 -5.42 2.51
N ALA A 92 -4.59 -5.61 1.30
CA ALA A 92 -5.63 -4.77 0.71
C ALA A 92 -6.94 -4.81 1.53
N ALA A 93 -7.35 -5.99 1.99
CA ALA A 93 -8.53 -6.14 2.83
C ALA A 93 -8.38 -5.42 4.18
N ARG A 94 -7.20 -5.51 4.83
CA ARG A 94 -6.90 -4.75 6.06
C ARG A 94 -6.90 -3.26 5.80
N ALA A 95 -6.19 -2.79 4.76
CA ALA A 95 -6.12 -1.37 4.41
C ALA A 95 -7.51 -0.79 4.10
N ARG A 96 -8.39 -1.57 3.44
CA ARG A 96 -9.78 -1.21 3.22
C ARG A 96 -10.53 -1.03 4.54
N SER A 97 -10.46 -2.01 5.42
CA SER A 97 -11.12 -1.95 6.73
C SER A 97 -10.64 -0.74 7.55
N GLU A 98 -9.34 -0.47 7.56
CA GLU A 98 -8.74 0.69 8.24
C GLU A 98 -9.24 2.02 7.64
N ALA A 99 -9.27 2.13 6.31
CA ALA A 99 -9.74 3.33 5.63
C ALA A 99 -11.24 3.59 5.88
N GLU A 100 -12.07 2.53 5.83
CA GLU A 100 -13.50 2.61 6.14
C GLU A 100 -13.74 2.97 7.61
N ALA A 101 -12.97 2.40 8.54
CA ALA A 101 -13.07 2.70 9.98
C ALA A 101 -12.60 4.12 10.34
N ALA A 102 -11.70 4.73 9.55
CA ALA A 102 -11.21 6.08 9.77
C ALA A 102 -12.22 7.18 9.36
N LEU A 103 -13.21 6.87 8.52
CA LEU A 103 -14.19 7.86 8.06
C LEU A 103 -15.08 8.39 9.18
N PRO A 104 -15.78 7.55 10.00
CA PRO A 104 -16.72 8.05 11.00
C PRO A 104 -16.12 9.02 12.03
N PRO A 105 -14.94 8.74 12.63
CA PRO A 105 -14.33 9.65 13.59
C PRO A 105 -13.88 10.96 12.95
N ALA A 106 -13.42 10.95 11.70
CA ALA A 106 -13.06 12.16 10.97
C ALA A 106 -14.29 13.01 10.64
N GLU A 107 -15.40 12.39 10.25
CA GLU A 107 -16.69 13.07 10.00
C GLU A 107 -17.26 13.67 11.27
N ALA A 108 -17.26 12.92 12.38
CA ALA A 108 -17.70 13.41 13.68
C ALA A 108 -16.89 14.62 14.15
N SER A 109 -15.55 14.57 14.01
CA SER A 109 -14.66 15.67 14.33
C SER A 109 -14.97 16.92 13.52
N LEU A 110 -15.19 16.78 12.20
CA LEU A 110 -15.57 17.91 11.34
C LEU A 110 -16.91 18.50 11.75
N GLN A 111 -17.88 17.66 12.08
CA GLN A 111 -19.20 18.12 12.53
C GLN A 111 -19.10 18.89 13.86
N GLN A 112 -18.27 18.43 14.81
CA GLN A 112 -18.01 19.12 16.06
C GLN A 112 -17.35 20.49 15.81
N LEU A 113 -16.34 20.56 14.93
CA LEU A 113 -15.70 21.81 14.55
C LEU A 113 -16.70 22.82 13.99
N ARG A 114 -17.58 22.37 13.08
CA ARG A 114 -18.63 23.22 12.51
C ARG A 114 -19.62 23.73 13.56
N THR A 115 -19.95 22.91 14.53
CA THR A 115 -20.81 23.33 15.66
C THR A 115 -20.14 24.36 16.53
N LYS A 116 -18.85 24.16 16.84
CA LYS A 116 -18.06 25.15 17.61
C LYS A 116 -17.87 26.47 16.85
N LEU A 117 -17.63 26.42 15.52
CA LEU A 117 -17.57 27.62 14.70
C LEU A 117 -18.87 28.43 14.78
N ARG A 118 -20.04 27.79 14.64
CA ARG A 118 -21.35 28.45 14.79
C ARG A 118 -21.52 29.05 16.18
N ALA A 119 -21.13 28.35 17.25
CA ALA A 119 -21.19 28.86 18.60
C ALA A 119 -20.27 30.11 18.81
N ALA A 120 -19.09 30.10 18.23
CA ALA A 120 -18.16 31.22 18.28
C ALA A 120 -18.67 32.44 17.50
N GLU A 121 -19.32 32.22 16.36
CA GLU A 121 -20.00 33.29 15.59
C GLU A 121 -21.15 33.89 16.38
N ALA A 122 -21.98 33.08 17.04
CA ALA A 122 -23.04 33.54 17.92
C ALA A 122 -22.52 34.34 19.14
N ALA A 123 -21.34 33.94 19.66
CA ALA A 123 -20.62 34.68 20.70
C ALA A 123 -19.91 35.94 20.19
N ARG A 124 -20.06 36.26 18.89
CA ARG A 124 -19.44 37.41 18.22
C ARG A 124 -17.91 37.43 18.30
N VAL A 125 -17.25 36.27 18.26
CA VAL A 125 -15.81 36.16 18.11
C VAL A 125 -15.37 36.77 16.78
N PRO A 126 -14.34 37.62 16.69
CA PRO A 126 -13.91 38.24 15.46
C PRO A 126 -13.58 37.22 14.38
N SER A 127 -14.01 37.48 13.14
CA SER A 127 -13.85 36.55 12.01
C SER A 127 -12.38 36.19 11.74
N ILE A 128 -11.45 37.12 12.02
CA ILE A 128 -10.00 36.89 11.85
C ILE A 128 -9.50 35.76 12.78
N GLN A 129 -10.05 35.64 13.99
CA GLN A 129 -9.69 34.56 14.93
C GLN A 129 -10.28 33.21 14.52
N LEU A 130 -11.32 33.18 13.69
CA LEU A 130 -11.97 31.96 13.19
C LEU A 130 -11.44 31.54 11.80
N ALA A 131 -10.57 32.33 11.20
CA ALA A 131 -10.14 32.11 9.82
C ALA A 131 -9.36 30.78 9.65
N SER A 132 -8.52 30.41 10.62
CA SER A 132 -7.79 29.13 10.62
C SER A 132 -8.76 27.96 10.71
N ALA A 133 -9.68 27.98 11.68
CA ALA A 133 -10.64 26.92 11.88
C ALA A 133 -11.58 26.71 10.67
N ARG A 134 -11.99 27.80 10.00
CA ARG A 134 -12.77 27.71 8.76
C ARG A 134 -11.98 27.05 7.63
N ARG A 135 -10.69 27.41 7.48
CA ARG A 135 -9.81 26.77 6.49
C ARG A 135 -9.62 25.28 6.80
N THR A 136 -9.39 24.96 8.07
CA THR A 136 -9.28 23.55 8.51
C THR A 136 -10.57 22.78 8.25
N ALA A 137 -11.74 23.35 8.50
CA ALA A 137 -13.03 22.72 8.17
C ALA A 137 -13.21 22.46 6.66
N ALA A 138 -12.85 23.44 5.82
CA ALA A 138 -12.91 23.28 4.37
C ALA A 138 -11.92 22.23 3.84
N ASN A 139 -10.69 22.20 4.39
CA ASN A 139 -9.69 21.21 4.05
C ASN A 139 -10.13 19.80 4.50
N ALA A 140 -10.67 19.67 5.69
CA ALA A 140 -11.20 18.43 6.23
C ALA A 140 -12.34 17.87 5.35
N GLN A 141 -13.23 18.74 4.90
CA GLN A 141 -14.30 18.32 3.99
C GLN A 141 -13.77 17.78 2.67
N ARG A 142 -12.76 18.45 2.09
CA ARG A 142 -12.11 17.98 0.86
C ARG A 142 -11.41 16.63 1.08
N ALA A 143 -10.66 16.51 2.18
CA ALA A 143 -9.96 15.26 2.52
C ALA A 143 -10.94 14.08 2.68
N LEU A 144 -12.09 14.29 3.35
CA LEU A 144 -13.15 13.28 3.47
C LEU A 144 -13.74 12.88 2.12
N GLN A 145 -13.98 13.84 1.23
CA GLN A 145 -14.48 13.55 -0.11
C GLN A 145 -13.47 12.75 -0.94
N GLU A 146 -12.19 13.13 -0.90
CA GLU A 146 -11.13 12.41 -1.62
C GLU A 146 -10.89 11.02 -1.03
N ALA A 147 -10.96 10.86 0.30
CA ALA A 147 -10.86 9.56 0.93
C ALA A 147 -12.01 8.62 0.50
N ARG A 148 -13.25 9.11 0.48
CA ARG A 148 -14.40 8.31 0.00
C ARG A 148 -14.23 7.89 -1.46
N LYS A 149 -13.79 8.80 -2.34
CA LYS A 149 -13.47 8.48 -3.73
C LYS A 149 -12.32 7.48 -3.84
N GLY A 150 -11.28 7.65 -2.99
CA GLY A 150 -10.14 6.75 -2.91
C GLY A 150 -10.57 5.33 -2.53
N ILE A 151 -11.41 5.18 -1.51
CA ILE A 151 -11.96 3.88 -1.06
C ILE A 151 -12.77 3.24 -2.20
N GLY A 152 -13.65 3.99 -2.85
CA GLY A 152 -14.44 3.49 -3.99
C GLY A 152 -13.58 3.09 -5.21
N ALA A 153 -12.38 3.66 -5.34
CA ALA A 153 -11.42 3.36 -6.40
C ALA A 153 -10.32 2.35 -5.97
N GLY A 154 -10.44 1.72 -4.79
CA GLY A 154 -9.46 0.75 -4.29
C GLY A 154 -8.15 1.33 -3.75
N ARG A 155 -8.02 2.66 -3.63
CA ARG A 155 -6.82 3.35 -3.13
C ARG A 155 -6.85 3.49 -1.61
N TYR A 156 -6.88 2.36 -0.91
CA TYR A 156 -7.14 2.32 0.54
C TYR A 156 -6.04 2.97 1.38
N LEU A 157 -4.75 2.72 1.05
CA LEU A 157 -3.62 3.30 1.78
C LEU A 157 -3.61 4.83 1.70
N ALA A 158 -3.87 5.40 0.53
CA ALA A 158 -3.95 6.85 0.36
C ALA A 158 -5.13 7.45 1.11
N ALA A 159 -6.28 6.78 1.11
CA ALA A 159 -7.47 7.21 1.83
C ALA A 159 -7.25 7.18 3.36
N SER A 160 -6.68 6.11 3.89
CA SER A 160 -6.33 5.98 5.31
C SER A 160 -5.33 7.06 5.73
N ALA A 161 -4.26 7.27 4.96
CA ALA A 161 -3.26 8.31 5.23
C ALA A 161 -3.86 9.73 5.26
N ALA A 162 -4.79 10.04 4.35
CA ALA A 162 -5.45 11.34 4.29
C ALA A 162 -6.34 11.63 5.52
N LEU A 163 -6.86 10.58 6.17
CA LEU A 163 -7.76 10.69 7.32
C LEU A 163 -7.04 10.62 8.67
N LYS A 164 -5.86 9.99 8.74
CA LYS A 164 -5.16 9.63 9.98
C LYS A 164 -4.99 10.79 10.95
N ASP A 165 -4.52 11.94 10.47
CA ASP A 165 -4.19 13.09 11.31
C ASP A 165 -5.32 14.14 11.39
N LEU A 166 -6.41 13.89 10.68
CA LEU A 166 -7.50 14.86 10.55
C LEU A 166 -8.19 15.17 11.89
N PRO A 167 -8.55 14.19 12.74
CA PRO A 167 -9.17 14.46 14.05
C PRO A 167 -8.25 15.25 14.98
N ALA A 168 -6.95 14.98 15.00
CA ALA A 168 -5.98 15.69 15.82
C ALA A 168 -5.87 17.17 15.41
N ARG A 169 -5.73 17.43 14.10
CA ARG A 169 -5.68 18.81 13.55
C ARG A 169 -6.96 19.59 13.86
N ILE A 170 -8.11 18.96 13.72
CA ILE A 170 -9.40 19.55 14.08
C ILE A 170 -9.47 19.83 15.57
N GLY A 171 -8.96 18.93 16.43
CA GLY A 171 -8.92 19.09 17.87
C GLY A 171 -8.15 20.33 18.32
N VAL A 172 -7.05 20.68 17.65
CA VAL A 172 -6.29 21.91 17.91
C VAL A 172 -7.16 23.15 17.64
N GLU A 173 -7.85 23.20 16.52
CA GLU A 173 -8.71 24.32 16.17
C GLU A 173 -9.91 24.44 17.12
N MET A 174 -10.49 23.33 17.56
CA MET A 174 -11.58 23.35 18.54
C MET A 174 -11.15 23.97 19.87
N LYS A 175 -9.92 23.65 20.35
CA LYS A 175 -9.36 24.26 21.57
C LYS A 175 -9.13 25.77 21.40
N ALA A 176 -8.63 26.20 20.24
CA ALA A 176 -8.42 27.60 19.94
C ALA A 176 -9.75 28.40 19.93
N ILE A 177 -10.81 27.80 19.38
CA ILE A 177 -12.15 28.38 19.40
C ILE A 177 -12.66 28.51 20.84
N ASP A 178 -12.52 27.48 21.68
CA ASP A 178 -12.97 27.52 23.08
C ASP A 178 -12.26 28.64 23.85
N GLN A 179 -10.95 28.82 23.65
CA GLN A 179 -10.17 29.89 24.24
C GLN A 179 -10.66 31.29 23.77
N ALA A 180 -10.97 31.44 22.48
CA ALA A 180 -11.46 32.67 21.93
C ALA A 180 -12.85 33.07 22.50
N ILE A 181 -13.74 32.08 22.68
CA ILE A 181 -15.05 32.29 23.32
C ILE A 181 -14.87 32.70 24.79
N ALA A 182 -14.02 32.01 25.55
CA ALA A 182 -13.74 32.30 26.95
C ALA A 182 -13.19 33.73 27.14
N ALA A 183 -12.20 34.14 26.34
CA ALA A 183 -11.63 35.49 26.36
C ALA A 183 -12.68 36.57 26.06
N ARG A 184 -13.67 36.29 25.22
CA ARG A 184 -14.76 37.20 24.92
C ARG A 184 -15.70 37.36 26.14
N GLY A 185 -16.02 36.25 26.83
CA GLY A 185 -16.88 36.24 28.01
C GLY A 185 -16.30 37.06 29.15
N THR A 186 -14.99 37.01 29.39
CA THR A 186 -14.32 37.80 30.45
C THR A 186 -14.30 39.31 30.12
N ARG A 187 -14.09 39.69 28.84
CA ARG A 187 -14.13 41.12 28.43
C ARG A 187 -15.53 41.75 28.54
N ARG A 188 -16.59 40.95 28.43
CA ARG A 188 -17.97 41.45 28.53
C ARG A 188 -18.43 41.64 29.98
N ARG A 189 -17.76 41.02 30.95
CA ARG A 189 -18.06 41.15 32.40
C ARG A 189 -17.31 42.28 33.11
N ARG A 190 -16.34 42.91 32.43
CA ARG A 190 -15.64 44.12 32.87
C ARG A 190 -16.23 45.34 32.16
#